data_24f5597e43665afe90890f8c4d187814
#
_entry.id   24f5597e43665afe90890f8c4d187814
#
_cell.length_a   1.000
_cell.length_b   1.000
_cell.length_c   1.000
_cell.angle_alpha   90.00
_cell.angle_beta   90.00
_cell.angle_gamma   90.00
#
_symmetry.space_group_name_H-M   'P 1'
#
loop_
_entity.id
_entity.type
_entity.pdbx_description
1 polymer ?
#
loop_
_entity_poly.entity_id
_entity_poly.type
_entity_poly.pdbx_seq_one_letter_code
_entity_poly.pdbx_strand_id
1 'polypeptide(L)'
;MKRKLAMTAAWALCTAVGAQTTVNLKLSSPLARQDAPVVLRLAPYGDVRSAVVTVDGHETPCQIDDLDQDGTNDELSFLVGFDKRQVRRAAVTLHAEGEPRQYPARTYAEIVLRNPKVTEKNKHDIYLSSITIDRRTANPYNVLHHHGVAFENELIAMRIYMDKRQTLDLYGKFRKRLELEATQFYTSKAQKAEGYGDDVLWVGNTFGLGALRGWDGKEPTLLDQVARRTQRIVAQGPVRTIVEVEDGGWTIVPGTRPVNMTLRYTLYAGHRDMEVDATFNRDLDGQELSTGIINVKNSTEYTDHDGLRGCWGTDWPSTDTLNWKRETVGLGIYVPRDYRVRELPADKDNYGFVVKPVGRHLHYGLAYTSDKEDFGCHSAQEWTAFLKEWKRETEHPVTVEKE
;
A
#
# COMPACT_ATOMS: atom_id res chain seq x y z
N MET A 1 66.66 -44.66 -6.74
CA MET A 1 66.37 -43.27 -6.54
C MET A 1 65.23 -42.87 -7.48
N LYS A 2 63.98 -42.72 -7.01
CA LYS A 2 62.83 -42.27 -7.80
C LYS A 2 62.47 -40.86 -7.32
N ARG A 3 62.69 -39.84 -8.19
CA ARG A 3 62.29 -38.47 -7.96
C ARG A 3 60.79 -38.35 -8.17
N LYS A 4 60.04 -37.96 -7.14
CA LYS A 4 58.65 -37.53 -7.27
C LYS A 4 58.63 -36.06 -7.70
N LEU A 5 58.07 -35.79 -8.86
CA LEU A 5 57.68 -34.44 -9.28
C LEU A 5 56.37 -34.05 -8.55
N ALA A 6 56.41 -33.02 -7.76
CA ALA A 6 55.21 -32.39 -7.20
C ALA A 6 54.72 -31.37 -8.21
N MET A 7 53.54 -31.61 -8.77
CA MET A 7 52.81 -30.66 -9.63
C MET A 7 51.97 -29.80 -8.71
N THR A 8 52.38 -28.55 -8.49
CA THR A 8 51.55 -27.52 -7.85
C THR A 8 50.58 -26.98 -8.85
N ALA A 9 49.29 -27.33 -8.71
CA ALA A 9 48.22 -26.67 -9.46
C ALA A 9 47.90 -25.30 -8.84
N ALA A 10 48.26 -24.23 -9.53
CA ALA A 10 47.83 -22.91 -9.19
C ALA A 10 46.37 -22.71 -9.67
N TRP A 11 45.44 -22.63 -8.73
CA TRP A 11 44.08 -22.23 -9.01
C TRP A 11 44.08 -20.70 -9.21
N ALA A 12 43.93 -20.23 -10.43
CA ALA A 12 43.61 -18.85 -10.72
C ALA A 12 42.13 -18.62 -10.32
N LEU A 13 41.88 -17.90 -9.24
CA LEU A 13 40.58 -17.30 -8.97
C LEU A 13 40.35 -16.24 -10.06
N CYS A 14 39.61 -16.60 -11.11
CA CYS A 14 38.97 -15.61 -11.94
C CYS A 14 37.82 -14.99 -11.12
N THR A 15 38.05 -13.82 -10.52
CA THR A 15 36.97 -12.97 -10.09
C THR A 15 36.33 -12.42 -11.34
N ALA A 16 35.20 -13.00 -11.75
CA ALA A 16 34.34 -12.37 -12.73
C ALA A 16 33.89 -11.03 -12.12
N VAL A 17 34.37 -9.92 -12.66
CA VAL A 17 33.80 -8.60 -12.39
C VAL A 17 32.47 -8.60 -13.12
N GLY A 18 31.39 -8.90 -12.40
CA GLY A 18 30.03 -8.86 -12.95
C GLY A 18 29.77 -7.49 -13.59
N ALA A 19 28.99 -7.46 -14.68
CA ALA A 19 28.66 -6.20 -15.34
C ALA A 19 28.00 -5.25 -14.36
N GLN A 20 28.64 -4.08 -14.14
CA GLN A 20 28.18 -3.02 -13.27
C GLN A 20 27.79 -1.82 -14.11
N THR A 21 26.63 -1.22 -13.83
CA THR A 21 26.17 0.00 -14.48
C THR A 21 25.87 1.05 -13.41
N THR A 22 26.41 2.25 -13.54
CA THR A 22 26.09 3.38 -12.67
C THR A 22 25.20 4.38 -13.39
N VAL A 23 24.06 4.71 -12.79
CA VAL A 23 23.10 5.70 -13.27
C VAL A 23 23.16 6.91 -12.34
N ASN A 24 23.55 8.06 -12.86
CA ASN A 24 23.54 9.32 -12.11
C ASN A 24 22.20 10.01 -12.33
N LEU A 25 21.60 10.45 -11.21
CA LEU A 25 20.29 11.09 -11.18
C LEU A 25 20.42 12.47 -10.53
N LYS A 26 19.81 13.45 -11.17
CA LYS A 26 19.51 14.74 -10.56
C LYS A 26 18.06 14.72 -10.09
N LEU A 27 17.87 14.90 -8.80
CA LEU A 27 16.59 14.88 -8.12
C LEU A 27 16.24 16.30 -7.69
N SER A 28 15.02 16.77 -7.97
CA SER A 28 14.61 18.10 -7.52
C SER A 28 13.18 18.09 -6.99
N SER A 29 12.97 18.86 -5.92
CA SER A 29 11.64 19.06 -5.34
C SER A 29 11.34 20.56 -5.16
N PRO A 30 10.18 21.06 -5.63
CA PRO A 30 9.76 22.42 -5.34
C PRO A 30 9.33 22.62 -3.88
N LEU A 31 9.04 21.52 -3.17
CA LEU A 31 8.50 21.48 -1.81
C LEU A 31 9.55 20.88 -0.86
N ALA A 32 9.51 21.30 0.41
CA ALA A 32 10.14 20.55 1.48
C ALA A 32 9.31 19.28 1.75
N ARG A 33 9.97 18.13 1.84
CA ARG A 33 9.31 16.87 2.17
C ARG A 33 10.29 15.87 2.78
N GLN A 34 9.75 14.94 3.54
CA GLN A 34 10.51 13.84 4.11
C GLN A 34 10.14 12.56 3.35
N ASP A 35 11.10 11.63 3.26
CA ASP A 35 10.87 10.29 2.70
C ASP A 35 10.21 10.29 1.29
N ALA A 36 10.52 11.29 0.43
CA ALA A 36 9.96 11.36 -0.92
C ALA A 36 10.40 10.16 -1.77
N PRO A 37 9.47 9.39 -2.37
CA PRO A 37 9.83 8.22 -3.13
C PRO A 37 10.47 8.58 -4.47
N VAL A 38 11.52 7.83 -4.81
CA VAL A 38 12.16 7.84 -6.12
C VAL A 38 12.16 6.40 -6.64
N VAL A 39 11.61 6.21 -7.82
CA VAL A 39 11.48 4.89 -8.46
C VAL A 39 12.22 4.90 -9.80
N LEU A 40 13.09 3.91 -10.00
CA LEU A 40 13.83 3.68 -11.23
C LEU A 40 13.38 2.36 -11.84
N ARG A 41 12.83 2.39 -13.06
CA ARG A 41 12.52 1.18 -13.85
C ARG A 41 13.81 0.51 -14.29
N LEU A 42 13.92 -0.80 -14.11
CA LEU A 42 15.13 -1.58 -14.35
C LEU A 42 15.22 -2.17 -15.75
N ALA A 43 14.12 -2.32 -16.47
CA ALA A 43 14.07 -2.89 -17.82
C ALA A 43 15.15 -2.37 -18.80
N PRO A 44 15.54 -1.07 -18.80
CA PRO A 44 16.61 -0.59 -19.67
C PRO A 44 18.02 -1.09 -19.33
N TYR A 45 18.21 -1.70 -18.16
CA TYR A 45 19.53 -2.08 -17.62
C TYR A 45 19.77 -3.60 -17.61
N GLY A 46 18.82 -4.38 -18.15
CA GLY A 46 18.88 -5.84 -18.16
C GLY A 46 18.53 -6.48 -16.81
N ASP A 47 19.04 -7.69 -16.56
CA ASP A 47 18.78 -8.42 -15.31
C ASP A 47 19.61 -7.81 -14.17
N VAL A 48 18.96 -7.02 -13.31
CA VAL A 48 19.56 -6.38 -12.14
C VAL A 48 19.27 -7.22 -10.91
N ARG A 49 20.31 -7.74 -10.24
CA ARG A 49 20.19 -8.59 -9.05
C ARG A 49 20.41 -7.83 -7.74
N SER A 50 21.28 -6.85 -7.75
CA SER A 50 21.55 -6.02 -6.57
C SER A 50 21.86 -4.60 -6.94
N ALA A 51 21.75 -3.68 -6.00
CA ALA A 51 22.07 -2.27 -6.21
C ALA A 51 22.59 -1.60 -4.95
N VAL A 52 23.31 -0.51 -5.15
CA VAL A 52 23.72 0.45 -4.11
C VAL A 52 23.31 1.84 -4.55
N VAL A 53 22.60 2.55 -3.69
CA VAL A 53 22.19 3.93 -3.92
C VAL A 53 22.97 4.85 -2.97
N THR A 54 23.53 5.92 -3.51
CA THR A 54 24.08 7.03 -2.71
C THR A 54 23.37 8.32 -3.08
N VAL A 55 23.02 9.13 -2.08
CA VAL A 55 22.45 10.47 -2.27
C VAL A 55 23.43 11.47 -1.66
N ASP A 56 23.91 12.40 -2.46
CA ASP A 56 24.98 13.37 -2.09
C ASP A 56 26.19 12.70 -1.43
N GLY A 57 26.57 11.51 -1.93
CA GLY A 57 27.69 10.71 -1.45
C GLY A 57 27.43 9.85 -0.22
N HIS A 58 26.22 9.85 0.34
CA HIS A 58 25.83 9.01 1.48
C HIS A 58 24.96 7.84 1.02
N GLU A 59 25.32 6.62 1.46
CA GLU A 59 24.53 5.43 1.16
C GLU A 59 23.10 5.58 1.73
N THR A 60 22.13 5.24 0.90
CA THR A 60 20.68 5.33 1.18
C THR A 60 20.05 3.96 1.00
N PRO A 61 19.23 3.50 1.96
CA PRO A 61 18.47 2.27 1.79
C PRO A 61 17.66 2.26 0.51
N CYS A 62 17.76 1.16 -0.25
CA CYS A 62 17.00 0.94 -1.47
C CYS A 62 16.36 -0.44 -1.45
N GLN A 63 15.39 -0.62 -2.31
CA GLN A 63 14.63 -1.86 -2.47
C GLN A 63 14.47 -2.16 -3.95
N ILE A 64 14.67 -3.42 -4.33
CA ILE A 64 14.46 -3.92 -5.69
C ILE A 64 13.26 -4.85 -5.63
N ASP A 65 12.31 -4.66 -6.53
CA ASP A 65 11.06 -5.41 -6.57
C ASP A 65 10.82 -6.05 -7.94
N ASP A 66 10.41 -7.31 -7.92
CA ASP A 66 9.82 -8.06 -9.04
C ASP A 66 8.30 -7.93 -8.90
N LEU A 67 7.70 -7.06 -9.71
CA LEU A 67 6.32 -6.62 -9.57
C LEU A 67 5.29 -7.57 -10.17
N ASP A 68 5.68 -8.40 -11.11
CA ASP A 68 4.81 -9.40 -11.76
C ASP A 68 5.15 -10.83 -11.37
N GLN A 69 6.21 -11.01 -10.56
CA GLN A 69 6.70 -12.28 -10.00
C GLN A 69 7.15 -13.27 -11.08
N ASP A 70 7.75 -12.76 -12.16
CA ASP A 70 8.32 -13.57 -13.24
C ASP A 70 9.79 -14.00 -12.98
N GLY A 71 10.39 -13.49 -11.90
CA GLY A 71 11.78 -13.73 -11.51
C GLY A 71 12.76 -12.68 -12.03
N THR A 72 12.27 -11.67 -12.73
CA THR A 72 13.04 -10.51 -13.21
C THR A 72 12.67 -9.29 -12.40
N ASN A 73 13.65 -8.56 -11.90
CA ASN A 73 13.38 -7.34 -11.12
C ASN A 73 12.96 -6.17 -12.03
N ASP A 74 11.84 -5.53 -11.69
CA ASP A 74 11.22 -4.45 -12.48
C ASP A 74 11.64 -3.07 -12.04
N GLU A 75 11.72 -2.83 -10.74
CA GLU A 75 11.91 -1.51 -10.17
C GLU A 75 12.91 -1.50 -9.02
N LEU A 76 13.66 -0.41 -8.94
CA LEU A 76 14.43 -0.02 -7.76
C LEU A 76 13.80 1.22 -7.16
N SER A 77 13.57 1.21 -5.86
CA SER A 77 13.00 2.33 -5.11
C SER A 77 13.89 2.75 -3.95
N PHE A 78 13.88 4.04 -3.61
CA PHE A 78 14.53 4.61 -2.44
C PHE A 78 13.83 5.90 -2.02
N LEU A 79 14.09 6.38 -0.79
CA LEU A 79 13.45 7.56 -0.23
C LEU A 79 14.47 8.69 -0.04
N VAL A 80 14.06 9.93 -0.32
CA VAL A 80 14.93 11.11 -0.24
C VAL A 80 14.23 12.27 0.43
N GLY A 81 14.86 12.87 1.44
CA GLY A 81 14.38 14.11 2.03
C GLY A 81 14.83 15.34 1.21
N PHE A 82 13.99 16.37 1.16
CA PHE A 82 14.27 17.64 0.48
C PHE A 82 13.90 18.83 1.36
N ASP A 83 14.72 19.86 1.31
CA ASP A 83 14.31 21.21 1.63
C ASP A 83 13.56 21.83 0.45
N LYS A 84 12.87 22.94 0.69
CA LYS A 84 12.12 23.64 -0.36
C LYS A 84 13.03 24.09 -1.51
N ARG A 85 12.70 23.71 -2.75
CA ARG A 85 13.47 24.00 -3.97
C ARG A 85 14.88 23.41 -3.97
N GLN A 86 15.06 22.32 -3.26
CA GLN A 86 16.36 21.65 -3.20
C GLN A 86 16.57 20.75 -4.43
N VAL A 87 17.83 20.70 -4.86
CA VAL A 87 18.33 19.74 -5.83
C VAL A 87 19.29 18.81 -5.12
N ARG A 88 19.18 17.51 -5.35
CA ARG A 88 20.08 16.48 -4.82
C ARG A 88 20.60 15.60 -5.94
N ARG A 89 21.73 14.96 -5.73
CA ARG A 89 22.32 14.01 -6.68
C ARG A 89 22.32 12.61 -6.09
N ALA A 90 21.83 11.65 -6.89
CA ALA A 90 21.93 10.25 -6.54
C ALA A 90 22.78 9.51 -7.56
N ALA A 91 23.63 8.59 -7.08
CA ALA A 91 24.29 7.61 -7.92
C ALA A 91 23.71 6.23 -7.58
N VAL A 92 23.14 5.57 -8.59
CA VAL A 92 22.55 4.23 -8.50
C VAL A 92 23.49 3.26 -9.21
N THR A 93 24.16 2.42 -8.46
CA THR A 93 25.05 1.39 -8.97
C THR A 93 24.30 0.06 -9.03
N LEU A 94 24.07 -0.42 -10.22
CA LEU A 94 23.33 -1.65 -10.54
C LEU A 94 24.30 -2.79 -10.84
N HIS A 95 24.01 -3.98 -10.33
CA HIS A 95 24.81 -5.18 -10.55
C HIS A 95 23.93 -6.31 -11.10
N ALA A 96 24.42 -7.01 -12.12
CA ALA A 96 23.78 -8.20 -12.68
C ALA A 96 23.95 -9.45 -11.81
N GLU A 97 24.77 -9.38 -10.78
CA GLU A 97 25.08 -10.48 -9.87
C GLU A 97 25.09 -9.99 -8.41
N GLY A 98 25.14 -10.94 -7.46
CA GLY A 98 25.19 -10.65 -6.04
C GLY A 98 23.81 -10.57 -5.38
N GLU A 99 23.82 -10.58 -4.05
CA GLU A 99 22.61 -10.45 -3.22
C GLU A 99 22.31 -8.98 -2.91
N PRO A 100 21.02 -8.60 -2.84
CA PRO A 100 20.64 -7.26 -2.42
C PRO A 100 21.17 -6.94 -1.01
N ARG A 101 21.60 -5.71 -0.80
CA ARG A 101 21.96 -5.25 0.55
C ARG A 101 20.76 -5.34 1.47
N GLN A 102 21.00 -5.83 2.68
CA GLN A 102 19.98 -5.92 3.71
C GLN A 102 19.93 -4.62 4.52
N TYR A 103 18.77 -4.01 4.57
CA TYR A 103 18.47 -2.85 5.41
C TYR A 103 17.32 -3.22 6.38
N PRO A 104 17.23 -2.59 7.54
CA PRO A 104 16.09 -2.79 8.44
C PRO A 104 14.78 -2.53 7.72
N ALA A 105 13.83 -3.45 7.83
CA ALA A 105 12.51 -3.28 7.26
C ALA A 105 11.78 -2.11 7.93
N ARG A 106 11.15 -1.25 7.12
CA ARG A 106 10.25 -0.17 7.55
C ARG A 106 8.81 -0.41 7.13
N THR A 107 8.60 -1.48 6.36
CA THR A 107 7.26 -1.92 5.95
C THR A 107 7.13 -3.41 6.12
N TYR A 108 5.89 -3.88 6.29
CA TYR A 108 5.57 -5.29 6.48
C TYR A 108 4.20 -5.62 5.88
N ALA A 109 4.02 -6.85 5.42
CA ALA A 109 2.73 -7.37 4.98
C ALA A 109 2.59 -8.84 5.32
N GLU A 110 1.35 -9.29 5.58
CA GLU A 110 1.05 -10.69 5.85
C GLU A 110 -0.31 -11.12 5.29
N ILE A 111 -0.37 -12.38 4.89
CA ILE A 111 -1.61 -13.12 4.64
C ILE A 111 -1.55 -14.35 5.53
N VAL A 112 -2.42 -14.44 6.52
CA VAL A 112 -2.41 -15.53 7.50
C VAL A 112 -3.65 -16.38 7.33
N LEU A 113 -3.47 -17.67 7.04
CA LEU A 113 -4.56 -18.61 6.95
C LEU A 113 -5.04 -18.97 8.36
N ARG A 114 -6.35 -19.07 8.52
CA ARG A 114 -6.92 -19.47 9.80
C ARG A 114 -6.56 -20.91 10.14
N ASN A 115 -5.79 -21.09 11.22
CA ASN A 115 -5.50 -22.39 11.78
C ASN A 115 -6.51 -22.73 12.89
N PRO A 116 -7.42 -23.70 12.69
CA PRO A 116 -8.47 -24.03 13.70
C PRO A 116 -7.91 -24.65 14.99
N LYS A 117 -6.64 -25.08 15.00
CA LYS A 117 -5.97 -25.61 16.18
C LYS A 117 -5.40 -24.52 17.10
N VAL A 118 -5.31 -23.28 16.61
CA VAL A 118 -4.80 -22.13 17.36
C VAL A 118 -5.97 -21.40 18.01
N THR A 119 -5.93 -21.26 19.33
CA THR A 119 -6.97 -20.62 20.15
C THR A 119 -6.71 -19.13 20.39
N GLU A 120 -5.42 -18.75 20.47
CA GLU A 120 -5.03 -17.35 20.63
C GLU A 120 -5.11 -16.61 19.31
N LYS A 121 -5.82 -15.47 19.29
CA LYS A 121 -6.11 -14.73 18.07
C LYS A 121 -4.88 -14.19 17.33
N ASN A 122 -3.77 -13.95 18.02
CA ASN A 122 -2.55 -13.39 17.44
C ASN A 122 -1.38 -14.39 17.39
N LYS A 123 -1.70 -15.67 17.27
CA LYS A 123 -0.71 -16.76 17.23
C LYS A 123 -0.91 -17.74 16.08
N HIS A 124 -1.64 -17.32 15.03
CA HIS A 124 -1.75 -18.15 13.84
C HIS A 124 -0.42 -18.20 13.09
N ASP A 125 -0.11 -19.34 12.50
CA ASP A 125 1.25 -19.73 12.07
C ASP A 125 1.33 -20.20 10.59
N ILE A 126 0.26 -20.04 9.82
CA ILE A 126 0.24 -20.43 8.41
C ILE A 126 0.26 -19.17 7.54
N TYR A 127 1.46 -18.77 7.16
CA TYR A 127 1.68 -17.57 6.32
C TYR A 127 1.68 -17.93 4.85
N LEU A 128 1.06 -17.09 4.04
CA LEU A 128 0.93 -17.24 2.60
C LEU A 128 1.49 -16.00 1.90
N SER A 129 2.10 -16.16 0.73
CA SER A 129 2.44 -15.04 -0.16
C SER A 129 1.25 -14.61 -1.02
N SER A 130 0.33 -15.54 -1.31
CA SER A 130 -0.89 -15.28 -2.06
C SER A 130 -1.98 -16.30 -1.75
N ILE A 131 -3.22 -15.91 -2.02
CA ILE A 131 -4.39 -16.81 -1.95
C ILE A 131 -5.40 -16.45 -3.03
N THR A 132 -5.92 -17.47 -3.72
CA THR A 132 -7.03 -17.32 -4.67
C THR A 132 -8.23 -18.12 -4.18
N ILE A 133 -9.39 -17.46 -4.14
CA ILE A 133 -10.68 -18.10 -3.84
C ILE A 133 -11.59 -18.05 -5.07
N ASP A 134 -12.38 -19.11 -5.24
CA ASP A 134 -13.41 -19.23 -6.24
C ASP A 134 -14.76 -18.75 -5.70
N ARG A 135 -15.66 -18.27 -6.58
CA ARG A 135 -17.01 -17.79 -6.22
C ARG A 135 -17.85 -18.78 -5.40
N ARG A 136 -17.53 -20.07 -5.44
CA ARG A 136 -18.20 -21.12 -4.67
C ARG A 136 -17.78 -21.15 -3.20
N THR A 137 -16.74 -20.40 -2.83
CA THR A 137 -16.26 -20.32 -1.45
C THR A 137 -17.33 -19.65 -0.59
N ALA A 138 -17.96 -20.43 0.28
CA ALA A 138 -18.87 -19.89 1.26
C ALA A 138 -18.09 -19.07 2.29
N ASN A 139 -18.56 -17.86 2.58
CA ASN A 139 -17.99 -16.98 3.59
C ASN A 139 -16.47 -16.75 3.45
N PRO A 140 -16.00 -16.14 2.34
CA PRO A 140 -14.58 -15.89 2.10
C PRO A 140 -13.93 -15.02 3.19
N TYR A 141 -14.69 -14.19 3.87
CA TYR A 141 -14.26 -13.37 5.00
C TYR A 141 -13.59 -14.17 6.13
N ASN A 142 -14.01 -15.42 6.37
CA ASN A 142 -13.49 -16.25 7.45
C ASN A 142 -12.42 -17.28 7.01
N VAL A 143 -11.98 -17.25 5.77
CA VAL A 143 -10.89 -18.12 5.29
C VAL A 143 -9.55 -17.67 5.87
N LEU A 144 -9.31 -16.37 5.87
CA LEU A 144 -8.12 -15.76 6.44
C LEU A 144 -8.33 -15.36 7.91
N HIS A 145 -7.26 -15.42 8.68
CA HIS A 145 -7.30 -15.15 10.10
C HIS A 145 -7.82 -13.75 10.42
N HIS A 146 -7.25 -12.71 9.82
CA HIS A 146 -7.70 -11.32 9.97
C HIS A 146 -8.48 -10.81 8.74
N HIS A 147 -9.16 -11.73 8.04
CA HIS A 147 -10.15 -11.47 6.99
C HIS A 147 -9.61 -10.95 5.65
N GLY A 148 -8.30 -10.88 5.47
CA GLY A 148 -7.67 -10.44 4.24
C GLY A 148 -6.17 -10.19 4.38
N VAL A 149 -5.52 -9.65 3.36
CA VAL A 149 -4.14 -9.20 3.45
C VAL A 149 -4.04 -8.02 4.40
N ALA A 150 -3.07 -8.05 5.32
CA ALA A 150 -2.73 -6.93 6.18
C ALA A 150 -1.35 -6.40 5.84
N PHE A 151 -1.15 -5.08 5.94
CA PHE A 151 0.10 -4.43 5.61
C PHE A 151 0.27 -3.12 6.38
N GLU A 152 1.52 -2.74 6.58
CA GLU A 152 1.88 -1.59 7.38
C GLU A 152 3.21 -0.97 6.98
N ASN A 153 3.39 0.27 7.39
CA ASN A 153 4.69 0.88 7.64
C ASN A 153 4.78 1.26 9.13
N GLU A 154 5.81 1.98 9.54
CA GLU A 154 5.97 2.38 10.94
C GLU A 154 4.88 3.35 11.44
N LEU A 155 4.13 4.03 10.54
CA LEU A 155 3.10 5.01 10.91
C LEU A 155 1.70 4.42 10.94
N ILE A 156 1.32 3.67 9.91
CA ILE A 156 -0.05 3.20 9.68
C ILE A 156 -0.10 1.71 9.36
N ALA A 157 -1.22 1.07 9.70
CA ALA A 157 -1.47 -0.33 9.38
C ALA A 157 -2.94 -0.55 9.00
N MET A 158 -3.17 -1.47 8.05
CA MET A 158 -4.50 -1.76 7.54
C MET A 158 -4.61 -3.18 7.02
N ARG A 159 -5.84 -3.61 6.79
CA ARG A 159 -6.18 -4.87 6.12
C ARG A 159 -7.21 -4.64 5.03
N ILE A 160 -7.21 -5.48 3.99
CA ILE A 160 -8.20 -5.45 2.91
C ILE A 160 -9.07 -6.71 3.02
N TYR A 161 -10.37 -6.56 3.21
CA TYR A 161 -11.25 -7.71 3.32
C TYR A 161 -11.30 -8.55 2.05
N MET A 162 -11.21 -9.88 2.22
CA MET A 162 -11.23 -10.88 1.15
C MET A 162 -12.63 -11.14 0.57
N ASP A 163 -13.64 -10.40 0.95
CA ASP A 163 -15.02 -10.56 0.48
C ASP A 163 -15.45 -9.48 -0.53
N LYS A 164 -16.74 -9.48 -0.86
CA LYS A 164 -17.33 -8.53 -1.82
C LYS A 164 -17.20 -7.06 -1.42
N ARG A 165 -16.84 -6.76 -0.20
CA ARG A 165 -16.65 -5.39 0.29
C ARG A 165 -15.30 -4.82 -0.14
N GLN A 166 -14.24 -5.62 -0.09
CA GLN A 166 -12.84 -5.20 -0.31
C GLN A 166 -12.48 -3.87 0.36
N THR A 167 -13.09 -3.66 1.51
CA THR A 167 -12.94 -2.44 2.27
C THR A 167 -11.62 -2.49 3.03
N LEU A 168 -10.90 -1.38 3.05
CA LEU A 168 -9.77 -1.21 3.95
C LEU A 168 -10.28 -0.91 5.34
N ASP A 169 -9.76 -1.66 6.30
CA ASP A 169 -10.01 -1.54 7.72
C ASP A 169 -8.72 -1.15 8.44
N LEU A 170 -8.79 -0.29 9.45
CA LEU A 170 -7.66 0.47 9.95
C LEU A 170 -7.25 0.03 11.35
N TYR A 171 -5.92 -0.02 11.55
CA TYR A 171 -5.27 -0.28 12.82
C TYR A 171 -4.55 0.98 13.29
N GLY A 172 -4.97 1.57 14.41
CA GLY A 172 -4.37 2.78 14.98
C GLY A 172 -3.21 2.42 15.91
N LYS A 173 -2.06 3.01 15.69
CA LYS A 173 -0.84 2.85 16.50
C LYS A 173 -0.72 3.94 17.55
N PHE A 174 0.00 3.67 18.63
CA PHE A 174 0.41 4.71 19.59
C PHE A 174 1.79 5.29 19.21
N ARG A 175 2.70 4.43 18.74
CA ARG A 175 4.12 4.78 18.47
C ARG A 175 4.51 4.37 17.05
N LYS A 176 5.53 5.02 16.51
CA LYS A 176 6.13 4.65 15.22
C LYS A 176 6.88 3.33 15.36
N ARG A 177 6.29 2.24 14.87
CA ARG A 177 6.90 0.89 14.79
C ARG A 177 6.07 -0.04 13.92
N LEU A 178 6.64 -1.17 13.51
CA LEU A 178 5.89 -2.26 12.92
C LEU A 178 5.20 -3.06 14.04
N GLU A 179 3.95 -3.44 13.87
CA GLU A 179 3.14 -4.08 14.91
C GLU A 179 2.39 -5.33 14.44
N LEU A 180 2.12 -5.46 13.12
CA LEU A 180 1.26 -6.54 12.60
C LEU A 180 1.83 -7.93 12.83
N GLU A 181 3.14 -8.14 12.65
CA GLU A 181 3.78 -9.43 12.91
C GLU A 181 3.53 -9.91 14.35
N ALA A 182 3.53 -8.99 15.31
CA ALA A 182 3.33 -9.32 16.73
C ALA A 182 1.85 -9.44 17.11
N THR A 183 0.97 -8.66 16.47
CA THR A 183 -0.45 -8.53 16.86
C THR A 183 -1.40 -9.29 15.97
N GLN A 184 -1.01 -9.53 14.70
CA GLN A 184 -1.89 -10.09 13.67
C GLN A 184 -3.26 -9.39 13.65
N PHE A 185 -3.27 -8.06 13.79
CA PHE A 185 -4.47 -7.22 13.88
C PHE A 185 -5.32 -7.42 15.15
N TYR A 186 -4.95 -8.35 16.04
CA TYR A 186 -5.71 -8.67 17.27
C TYR A 186 -4.83 -8.55 18.50
N THR A 187 -4.69 -7.34 18.99
CA THR A 187 -3.82 -6.97 20.10
C THR A 187 -4.29 -7.59 21.41
N SER A 188 -3.46 -8.36 22.06
CA SER A 188 -3.72 -8.94 23.39
C SER A 188 -3.73 -7.87 24.49
N LYS A 189 -4.29 -8.21 25.65
CA LYS A 189 -4.28 -7.29 26.81
C LYS A 189 -2.87 -6.92 27.27
N ALA A 190 -1.92 -7.86 27.20
CA ALA A 190 -0.51 -7.60 27.53
C ALA A 190 0.12 -6.61 26.54
N GLN A 191 -0.06 -6.83 25.25
CA GLN A 191 0.44 -5.92 24.21
C GLN A 191 -0.18 -4.52 24.32
N LYS A 192 -1.49 -4.40 24.62
CA LYS A 192 -2.12 -3.10 24.89
C LYS A 192 -1.46 -2.37 26.07
N ALA A 193 -1.10 -3.09 27.13
CA ALA A 193 -0.38 -2.51 28.26
C ALA A 193 1.05 -2.04 27.89
N GLU A 194 1.65 -2.64 26.87
CA GLU A 194 2.95 -2.26 26.30
C GLU A 194 2.84 -1.14 25.25
N GLY A 195 1.61 -0.64 25.00
CA GLY A 195 1.35 0.45 24.06
C GLY A 195 1.30 -0.01 22.61
N TYR A 196 0.92 -1.25 22.33
CA TYR A 196 0.49 -1.67 21.00
C TYR A 196 -0.88 -1.10 20.66
N GLY A 197 -1.08 -0.78 19.37
CA GLY A 197 -2.34 -0.29 18.86
C GLY A 197 -3.44 -1.34 18.77
N ASP A 198 -4.51 -1.00 18.08
CA ASP A 198 -5.66 -1.89 17.86
C ASP A 198 -6.51 -1.40 16.68
N ASP A 199 -7.55 -2.16 16.34
CA ASP A 199 -8.61 -1.76 15.41
C ASP A 199 -9.23 -0.40 15.81
N VAL A 200 -9.42 0.50 14.84
CA VAL A 200 -9.91 1.87 15.11
C VAL A 200 -11.12 2.27 14.26
N LEU A 201 -11.60 1.38 13.38
CA LEU A 201 -12.66 1.74 12.45
C LEU A 201 -13.62 0.58 12.16
N TRP A 202 -14.92 0.80 12.39
CA TRP A 202 -15.96 -0.08 11.88
C TRP A 202 -16.40 0.33 10.48
N VAL A 203 -16.08 -0.46 9.47
CA VAL A 203 -16.30 -0.10 8.06
C VAL A 203 -17.64 -0.58 7.47
N GLY A 204 -18.24 -1.64 7.98
CA GLY A 204 -19.52 -2.18 7.46
C GLY A 204 -19.51 -2.42 5.94
N ASN A 205 -20.56 -1.95 5.26
CA ASN A 205 -20.69 -1.99 3.79
C ASN A 205 -20.34 -0.65 3.12
N THR A 206 -19.75 0.29 3.84
CA THR A 206 -19.35 1.60 3.32
C THR A 206 -18.10 1.48 2.43
N PHE A 207 -17.60 2.60 1.91
CA PHE A 207 -16.29 2.61 1.24
C PHE A 207 -15.11 2.32 2.20
N GLY A 208 -15.30 2.41 3.54
CA GLY A 208 -14.20 2.37 4.50
C GLY A 208 -13.15 3.43 4.19
N LEU A 209 -11.91 3.02 3.95
CA LEU A 209 -10.90 3.89 3.37
C LEU A 209 -10.68 3.49 1.90
N GLY A 210 -11.43 4.08 0.96
CA GLY A 210 -11.12 4.06 -0.45
C GLY A 210 -11.47 2.79 -1.23
N ALA A 211 -12.39 1.93 -0.78
CA ALA A 211 -12.79 0.77 -1.57
C ALA A 211 -13.32 1.18 -2.95
N LEU A 212 -12.75 0.59 -4.02
CA LEU A 212 -13.27 0.77 -5.37
C LEU A 212 -14.51 -0.11 -5.57
N ARG A 213 -15.56 0.46 -6.12
CA ARG A 213 -16.87 -0.16 -6.33
C ARG A 213 -17.35 0.07 -7.75
N GLY A 214 -18.30 -0.74 -8.21
CA GLY A 214 -19.10 -0.42 -9.38
C GLY A 214 -20.00 0.78 -9.13
N TRP A 215 -20.55 1.32 -10.21
CA TRP A 215 -21.57 2.37 -10.19
C TRP A 215 -22.71 1.99 -11.12
N ASP A 216 -23.93 1.87 -10.60
CA ASP A 216 -25.11 1.46 -11.39
C ASP A 216 -25.86 2.63 -12.03
N GLY A 217 -25.30 3.84 -11.92
CA GLY A 217 -25.92 5.11 -12.36
C GLY A 217 -26.56 5.88 -11.22
N LYS A 218 -26.76 5.25 -10.05
CA LYS A 218 -27.45 5.83 -8.90
C LYS A 218 -26.66 5.63 -7.59
N GLU A 219 -26.18 4.40 -7.35
CA GLU A 219 -25.51 4.04 -6.12
C GLU A 219 -24.31 3.09 -6.34
N PRO A 220 -23.36 3.02 -5.40
CA PRO A 220 -22.23 2.10 -5.43
C PRO A 220 -22.70 0.64 -5.37
N THR A 221 -22.10 -0.24 -6.18
CA THR A 221 -22.35 -1.67 -6.15
C THR A 221 -21.19 -2.43 -5.50
N LEU A 222 -21.49 -3.48 -4.73
CA LEU A 222 -20.47 -4.36 -4.15
C LEU A 222 -19.83 -5.25 -5.23
N LEU A 223 -18.62 -5.75 -4.97
CA LEU A 223 -17.91 -6.68 -5.85
C LEU A 223 -18.40 -8.14 -5.61
N ASP A 224 -19.69 -8.39 -5.73
CA ASP A 224 -20.29 -9.69 -5.46
C ASP A 224 -20.34 -10.61 -6.71
N GLN A 225 -20.34 -10.04 -7.91
CA GLN A 225 -20.34 -10.77 -9.17
C GLN A 225 -18.91 -10.99 -9.72
N VAL A 226 -18.08 -11.69 -8.94
CA VAL A 226 -16.69 -12.01 -9.25
C VAL A 226 -16.52 -13.52 -9.37
N ALA A 227 -15.87 -14.02 -10.42
CA ALA A 227 -15.65 -15.45 -10.61
C ALA A 227 -14.55 -16.00 -9.68
N ARG A 228 -13.46 -15.24 -9.50
CA ARG A 228 -12.37 -15.56 -8.58
C ARG A 228 -11.78 -14.28 -8.00
N ARG A 229 -11.25 -14.35 -6.79
CA ARG A 229 -10.55 -13.26 -6.12
C ARG A 229 -9.22 -13.74 -5.60
N THR A 230 -8.18 -12.97 -5.87
CA THR A 230 -6.82 -13.22 -5.38
C THR A 230 -6.36 -12.06 -4.52
N GLN A 231 -5.70 -12.34 -3.42
CA GLN A 231 -4.87 -11.37 -2.71
C GLN A 231 -3.44 -11.87 -2.69
N ARG A 232 -2.47 -10.97 -2.87
CA ARG A 232 -1.04 -11.30 -2.86
C ARG A 232 -0.20 -10.18 -2.26
N ILE A 233 0.93 -10.58 -1.68
CA ILE A 233 2.00 -9.67 -1.28
C ILE A 233 2.99 -9.67 -2.45
N VAL A 234 3.20 -8.50 -3.04
CA VAL A 234 4.13 -8.31 -4.16
C VAL A 234 5.51 -7.92 -3.64
N ALA A 235 5.57 -6.97 -2.72
CA ALA A 235 6.83 -6.49 -2.14
C ALA A 235 6.66 -6.07 -0.69
N GLN A 236 7.73 -6.16 0.09
CA GLN A 236 7.87 -5.57 1.42
C GLN A 236 9.35 -5.38 1.76
N GLY A 237 9.69 -4.38 2.54
CA GLY A 237 11.10 -4.14 2.86
C GLY A 237 11.38 -2.77 3.49
N PRO A 238 12.57 -2.22 3.22
CA PRO A 238 13.01 -0.96 3.84
C PRO A 238 12.35 0.29 3.24
N VAL A 239 11.76 0.20 2.04
CA VAL A 239 11.28 1.38 1.30
C VAL A 239 9.76 1.38 1.13
N ARG A 240 9.19 0.25 0.73
CA ARG A 240 7.74 0.14 0.49
C ARG A 240 7.22 -1.26 0.69
N THR A 241 5.91 -1.37 0.94
CA THR A 241 5.15 -2.60 0.74
C THR A 241 4.15 -2.40 -0.39
N ILE A 242 3.97 -3.46 -1.19
CA ILE A 242 3.00 -3.52 -2.28
C ILE A 242 2.15 -4.76 -2.08
N VAL A 243 0.83 -4.57 -2.03
CA VAL A 243 -0.15 -5.65 -2.00
C VAL A 243 -1.13 -5.51 -3.15
N GLU A 244 -1.63 -6.63 -3.66
CA GLU A 244 -2.60 -6.64 -4.74
C GLU A 244 -3.86 -7.42 -4.41
N VAL A 245 -4.97 -6.93 -4.95
CA VAL A 245 -6.24 -7.64 -5.02
C VAL A 245 -6.65 -7.77 -6.49
N GLU A 246 -6.82 -9.00 -6.98
CA GLU A 246 -7.31 -9.28 -8.32
C GLU A 246 -8.72 -9.83 -8.27
N ASP A 247 -9.65 -9.23 -9.01
CA ASP A 247 -11.01 -9.70 -9.25
C ASP A 247 -11.13 -10.18 -10.69
N GLY A 248 -11.07 -11.49 -10.88
CA GLY A 248 -11.23 -12.12 -12.19
C GLY A 248 -12.70 -12.34 -12.52
N GLY A 249 -13.12 -11.90 -13.70
CA GLY A 249 -14.49 -12.07 -14.20
C GLY A 249 -15.53 -11.25 -13.42
N TRP A 250 -15.20 -10.02 -13.04
CA TRP A 250 -16.11 -9.11 -12.36
C TRP A 250 -17.15 -8.54 -13.32
N THR A 251 -18.42 -8.74 -13.02
CA THR A 251 -19.55 -8.08 -13.67
C THR A 251 -19.90 -6.84 -12.85
N ILE A 252 -19.53 -5.66 -13.34
CA ILE A 252 -19.62 -4.39 -12.59
C ILE A 252 -21.07 -4.07 -12.23
N VAL A 253 -21.96 -4.14 -13.22
CA VAL A 253 -23.41 -4.08 -13.04
C VAL A 253 -24.08 -5.15 -13.91
N PRO A 254 -25.28 -5.63 -13.59
CA PRO A 254 -25.99 -6.62 -14.38
C PRO A 254 -26.05 -6.23 -15.86
N GLY A 255 -25.71 -7.18 -16.75
CA GLY A 255 -25.74 -6.98 -18.20
C GLY A 255 -24.45 -6.41 -18.80
N THR A 256 -23.46 -6.01 -17.99
CA THR A 256 -22.16 -5.62 -18.51
C THR A 256 -21.27 -6.83 -18.78
N ARG A 257 -20.37 -6.69 -19.74
CA ARG A 257 -19.37 -7.71 -20.05
C ARG A 257 -18.37 -7.84 -18.88
N PRO A 258 -18.08 -9.05 -18.39
CA PRO A 258 -17.12 -9.25 -17.32
C PRO A 258 -15.72 -8.70 -17.63
N VAL A 259 -15.04 -8.21 -16.61
CA VAL A 259 -13.70 -7.64 -16.66
C VAL A 259 -12.81 -8.28 -15.58
N ASN A 260 -11.49 -8.34 -15.84
CA ASN A 260 -10.52 -8.59 -14.79
C ASN A 260 -9.98 -7.24 -14.32
N MET A 261 -9.96 -7.05 -13.02
CA MET A 261 -9.42 -5.86 -12.36
C MET A 261 -8.31 -6.29 -11.39
N THR A 262 -7.20 -5.57 -11.41
CA THR A 262 -6.15 -5.65 -10.40
C THR A 262 -6.07 -4.31 -9.69
N LEU A 263 -6.23 -4.32 -8.37
CA LEU A 263 -5.96 -3.18 -7.48
C LEU A 263 -4.61 -3.39 -6.84
N ARG A 264 -3.67 -2.47 -7.08
CA ARG A 264 -2.36 -2.41 -6.43
C ARG A 264 -2.36 -1.30 -5.41
N TYR A 265 -1.98 -1.62 -4.19
CA TYR A 265 -1.81 -0.68 -3.09
C TYR A 265 -0.33 -0.56 -2.78
N THR A 266 0.23 0.65 -2.89
CA THR A 266 1.64 0.94 -2.60
C THR A 266 1.73 1.85 -1.38
N LEU A 267 2.35 1.35 -0.31
CA LEU A 267 2.58 2.08 0.93
C LEU A 267 4.08 2.26 1.13
N TYR A 268 4.55 3.49 1.10
CA TYR A 268 5.94 3.84 1.38
C TYR A 268 6.21 3.98 2.87
N ALA A 269 7.45 3.68 3.28
CA ALA A 269 7.93 3.95 4.62
C ALA A 269 7.92 5.46 4.90
N GLY A 270 7.57 5.87 6.12
CA GLY A 270 7.45 7.28 6.49
C GLY A 270 6.19 7.99 6.01
N HIS A 271 5.36 7.34 5.21
CA HIS A 271 4.14 7.90 4.65
C HIS A 271 2.89 7.55 5.45
N ARG A 272 1.97 8.51 5.56
CA ARG A 272 0.64 8.36 6.12
C ARG A 272 -0.41 8.17 5.02
N ASP A 273 0.03 8.26 3.79
CA ASP A 273 -0.73 8.08 2.57
C ASP A 273 -0.25 6.85 1.80
N MET A 274 -1.10 6.37 0.91
CA MET A 274 -0.81 5.29 -0.01
C MET A 274 -1.40 5.56 -1.38
N GLU A 275 -0.79 4.98 -2.40
CA GLU A 275 -1.26 5.01 -3.77
C GLU A 275 -2.13 3.78 -4.06
N VAL A 276 -3.19 3.97 -4.84
CA VAL A 276 -4.05 2.89 -5.34
C VAL A 276 -4.12 2.98 -6.86
N ASP A 277 -3.66 1.93 -7.52
CA ASP A 277 -3.68 1.77 -8.96
C ASP A 277 -4.60 0.62 -9.36
N ALA A 278 -5.66 0.94 -10.10
CA ALA A 278 -6.55 -0.06 -10.69
C ALA A 278 -6.21 -0.26 -12.16
N THR A 279 -5.94 -1.50 -12.54
CA THR A 279 -5.70 -1.88 -13.94
C THR A 279 -6.76 -2.86 -14.41
N PHE A 280 -7.27 -2.64 -15.62
CA PHE A 280 -8.30 -3.47 -16.24
C PHE A 280 -7.75 -4.18 -17.47
N ASN A 281 -8.14 -5.43 -17.69
CA ASN A 281 -7.70 -6.21 -18.86
C ASN A 281 -8.29 -5.69 -20.20
N ARG A 282 -9.27 -4.78 -20.15
CA ARG A 282 -9.90 -4.11 -21.30
C ARG A 282 -10.49 -2.77 -20.91
N ASP A 283 -10.87 -1.96 -21.89
CA ASP A 283 -11.65 -0.76 -21.66
C ASP A 283 -13.04 -1.10 -21.10
N LEU A 284 -13.57 -0.24 -20.25
CA LEU A 284 -14.85 -0.45 -19.56
C LEU A 284 -16.07 0.00 -20.37
N ASP A 285 -15.91 0.36 -21.65
CA ASP A 285 -17.00 0.75 -22.57
C ASP A 285 -17.87 1.90 -22.01
N GLY A 286 -17.25 2.83 -21.28
CA GLY A 286 -17.93 3.96 -20.65
C GLY A 286 -18.58 3.67 -19.30
N GLN A 287 -18.44 2.44 -18.77
CA GLN A 287 -18.90 2.10 -17.42
C GLN A 287 -18.19 2.93 -16.37
N GLU A 288 -18.95 3.62 -15.54
CA GLU A 288 -18.44 4.35 -14.38
C GLU A 288 -18.24 3.42 -13.18
N LEU A 289 -17.36 3.85 -12.29
CA LEU A 289 -17.05 3.23 -10.99
C LEU A 289 -17.28 4.25 -9.88
N SER A 290 -17.11 3.84 -8.65
CA SER A 290 -17.20 4.71 -7.50
C SER A 290 -16.15 4.36 -6.45
N THR A 291 -15.70 5.37 -5.71
CA THR A 291 -14.83 5.24 -4.55
C THR A 291 -15.11 6.37 -3.57
N GLY A 292 -14.52 6.32 -2.38
CA GLY A 292 -14.73 7.34 -1.36
C GLY A 292 -14.22 6.90 0.00
N ILE A 293 -14.64 7.60 1.03
CA ILE A 293 -14.36 7.26 2.43
C ILE A 293 -15.68 7.12 3.21
N ILE A 294 -15.65 6.34 4.27
CA ILE A 294 -16.79 6.24 5.19
C ILE A 294 -17.09 7.61 5.82
N ASN A 295 -18.37 7.95 5.91
CA ASN A 295 -18.84 9.04 6.76
C ASN A 295 -18.81 8.57 8.21
N VAL A 296 -17.68 8.78 8.89
CA VAL A 296 -17.54 8.45 10.31
C VAL A 296 -18.57 9.24 11.09
N LYS A 297 -19.27 8.59 12.00
CA LYS A 297 -20.39 9.19 12.72
C LYS A 297 -20.01 10.52 13.38
N ASN A 298 -20.85 11.52 13.17
CA ASN A 298 -20.63 12.90 13.64
C ASN A 298 -19.28 13.51 13.19
N SER A 299 -18.78 13.10 12.01
CA SER A 299 -17.53 13.63 11.50
C SER A 299 -17.67 15.06 11.01
N THR A 300 -16.56 15.80 11.09
CA THR A 300 -16.37 17.05 10.37
C THR A 300 -15.80 16.71 9.00
N GLU A 301 -16.56 17.02 7.94
CA GLU A 301 -16.11 16.85 6.57
C GLU A 301 -15.23 18.01 6.13
N TYR A 302 -14.28 17.72 5.27
CA TYR A 302 -13.54 18.67 4.45
C TYR A 302 -13.57 18.23 2.99
N THR A 303 -13.87 19.14 2.08
CA THR A 303 -13.68 18.98 0.64
C THR A 303 -13.18 20.28 0.02
N ASP A 304 -12.32 20.19 -0.97
CA ASP A 304 -11.91 21.32 -1.80
C ASP A 304 -12.70 21.40 -3.13
N HIS A 305 -13.63 20.46 -3.34
CA HIS A 305 -14.37 20.25 -4.58
C HIS A 305 -13.49 20.09 -5.82
N ASP A 306 -12.22 19.78 -5.60
CA ASP A 306 -11.23 19.53 -6.64
C ASP A 306 -10.45 18.22 -6.40
N GLY A 307 -11.18 17.20 -5.94
CA GLY A 307 -10.72 15.81 -5.80
C GLY A 307 -10.21 15.43 -4.42
N LEU A 308 -9.92 16.38 -3.55
CA LEU A 308 -9.55 16.11 -2.17
C LEU A 308 -10.79 16.11 -1.28
N ARG A 309 -11.00 15.02 -0.56
CA ARG A 309 -12.06 14.88 0.42
C ARG A 309 -11.58 14.16 1.65
N GLY A 310 -11.98 14.61 2.82
CA GLY A 310 -11.60 13.99 4.08
C GLY A 310 -12.64 14.18 5.16
N CYS A 311 -12.47 13.47 6.25
CA CYS A 311 -13.28 13.65 7.45
C CYS A 311 -12.45 13.41 8.72
N TRP A 312 -12.93 13.93 9.83
CA TRP A 312 -12.44 13.71 11.18
C TRP A 312 -13.63 13.39 12.09
N GLY A 313 -13.66 12.17 12.64
CA GLY A 313 -14.82 11.74 13.39
C GLY A 313 -14.51 10.68 14.45
N THR A 314 -15.47 10.46 15.34
CA THR A 314 -15.34 9.55 16.49
C THR A 314 -16.49 8.55 16.50
N ASP A 315 -16.18 7.26 16.34
CA ASP A 315 -17.17 6.18 16.38
C ASP A 315 -16.63 4.93 17.07
N TRP A 316 -17.46 3.91 17.15
CA TRP A 316 -17.09 2.60 17.68
C TRP A 316 -16.33 1.81 16.61
N PRO A 317 -15.16 1.22 16.93
CA PRO A 317 -14.44 0.36 15.99
C PRO A 317 -15.03 -1.06 15.93
N SER A 318 -16.00 -1.37 16.77
CA SER A 318 -16.64 -2.69 16.88
C SER A 318 -18.09 -2.55 17.32
N THR A 319 -18.91 -3.56 17.00
CA THR A 319 -20.26 -3.71 17.56
C THR A 319 -20.28 -4.08 19.05
N ASP A 320 -19.15 -4.55 19.58
CA ASP A 320 -18.97 -4.87 21.01
C ASP A 320 -18.61 -3.62 21.80
N THR A 321 -19.60 -2.79 22.08
CA THR A 321 -19.41 -1.53 22.82
C THR A 321 -19.09 -1.71 24.32
N LEU A 322 -19.14 -2.94 24.82
CA LEU A 322 -18.79 -3.24 26.22
C LEU A 322 -17.28 -3.38 26.42
N ASN A 323 -16.59 -3.95 25.43
CA ASN A 323 -15.15 -4.22 25.50
C ASN A 323 -14.30 -3.21 24.70
N TRP A 324 -14.94 -2.34 23.91
CA TRP A 324 -14.27 -1.33 23.09
C TRP A 324 -14.58 0.08 23.56
N LYS A 325 -13.69 1.01 23.23
CA LYS A 325 -13.91 2.45 23.37
C LYS A 325 -14.12 3.05 21.98
N ARG A 326 -14.72 4.22 21.94
CA ARG A 326 -14.78 5.00 20.73
C ARG A 326 -13.38 5.44 20.32
N GLU A 327 -13.13 5.41 19.03
CA GLU A 327 -11.87 5.82 18.41
C GLU A 327 -12.12 7.03 17.50
N THR A 328 -11.18 7.94 17.47
CA THR A 328 -11.21 9.11 16.59
C THR A 328 -10.22 8.91 15.47
N VAL A 329 -10.69 9.06 14.24
CA VAL A 329 -9.87 8.91 13.03
C VAL A 329 -10.06 10.07 12.07
N GLY A 330 -8.98 10.41 11.39
CA GLY A 330 -8.99 11.25 10.21
C GLY A 330 -8.82 10.40 8.95
N LEU A 331 -9.72 10.52 7.98
CA LEU A 331 -9.67 9.82 6.71
C LEU A 331 -9.54 10.82 5.56
N GLY A 332 -8.84 10.42 4.50
CA GLY A 332 -8.67 11.25 3.31
C GLY A 332 -8.60 10.43 2.04
N ILE A 333 -9.14 10.99 0.97
CA ILE A 333 -9.04 10.48 -0.39
C ILE A 333 -8.74 11.65 -1.35
N TYR A 334 -7.82 11.41 -2.28
CA TYR A 334 -7.57 12.33 -3.38
C TYR A 334 -7.75 11.60 -4.71
N VAL A 335 -8.68 12.09 -5.53
CA VAL A 335 -8.96 11.58 -6.88
C VAL A 335 -8.49 12.63 -7.89
N PRO A 336 -7.42 12.37 -8.66
CA PRO A 336 -6.95 13.28 -9.69
C PRO A 336 -8.03 13.58 -10.74
N ARG A 337 -7.95 14.77 -11.34
CA ARG A 337 -8.98 15.32 -12.26
C ARG A 337 -9.31 14.37 -13.42
N ASP A 338 -8.30 13.71 -13.97
CA ASP A 338 -8.48 12.87 -15.15
C ASP A 338 -9.35 11.64 -14.90
N TYR A 339 -9.42 11.19 -13.66
CA TYR A 339 -10.20 10.01 -13.23
C TYR A 339 -11.54 10.38 -12.59
N ARG A 340 -11.72 11.66 -12.20
CA ARG A 340 -12.90 12.13 -11.48
C ARG A 340 -14.01 12.52 -12.44
N VAL A 341 -15.17 11.87 -12.34
CA VAL A 341 -16.38 12.26 -13.06
C VAL A 341 -17.13 13.34 -12.28
N ARG A 342 -17.42 13.08 -11.00
CA ARG A 342 -18.09 14.01 -10.08
C ARG A 342 -17.90 13.62 -8.64
N GLU A 343 -17.97 14.58 -7.75
CA GLU A 343 -18.14 14.40 -6.31
C GLU A 343 -19.62 14.13 -6.01
N LEU A 344 -19.89 13.15 -5.15
CA LEU A 344 -21.24 12.83 -4.70
C LEU A 344 -21.60 13.67 -3.46
N PRO A 345 -22.87 14.07 -3.29
CA PRO A 345 -23.32 14.60 -2.01
C PRO A 345 -22.96 13.64 -0.86
N ALA A 346 -22.64 14.18 0.29
CA ALA A 346 -22.48 13.38 1.50
C ALA A 346 -23.77 12.62 1.80
N ASP A 347 -23.68 11.33 2.05
CA ASP A 347 -24.79 10.53 2.56
C ASP A 347 -24.51 10.04 3.99
N LYS A 348 -25.42 9.28 4.56
CA LYS A 348 -25.29 8.77 5.95
C LYS A 348 -24.10 7.80 6.14
N ASP A 349 -23.64 7.19 5.06
CA ASP A 349 -22.65 6.11 5.07
C ASP A 349 -21.32 6.55 4.47
N ASN A 350 -21.32 7.50 3.49
CA ASN A 350 -20.15 7.77 2.68
C ASN A 350 -19.98 9.23 2.27
N TYR A 351 -18.72 9.56 2.04
CA TYR A 351 -18.23 10.69 1.25
C TYR A 351 -17.62 10.15 -0.04
N GLY A 352 -18.31 10.19 -1.16
CA GLY A 352 -17.99 9.46 -2.37
C GLY A 352 -17.67 10.31 -3.59
N PHE A 353 -17.06 9.65 -4.57
CA PHE A 353 -16.83 10.11 -5.93
C PHE A 353 -17.34 9.07 -6.92
N VAL A 354 -17.86 9.53 -8.05
CA VAL A 354 -17.96 8.73 -9.27
C VAL A 354 -16.69 8.95 -10.06
N VAL A 355 -16.07 7.86 -10.48
CA VAL A 355 -14.77 7.83 -11.16
C VAL A 355 -14.84 7.01 -12.43
N LYS A 356 -13.89 7.23 -13.34
CA LYS A 356 -13.72 6.41 -14.55
C LYS A 356 -12.24 6.21 -14.86
N PRO A 357 -11.85 5.05 -15.41
CA PRO A 357 -10.49 4.88 -15.90
C PRO A 357 -10.18 5.78 -17.09
N VAL A 358 -8.90 6.11 -17.26
CA VAL A 358 -8.33 6.62 -18.50
C VAL A 358 -7.70 5.44 -19.24
N GLY A 359 -8.27 5.07 -20.38
CA GLY A 359 -7.95 3.78 -21.00
C GLY A 359 -8.33 2.62 -20.07
N ARG A 360 -7.31 1.89 -19.62
CA ARG A 360 -7.46 0.74 -18.72
C ARG A 360 -6.87 0.97 -17.34
N HIS A 361 -6.65 2.21 -16.96
CA HIS A 361 -5.98 2.57 -15.72
C HIS A 361 -6.76 3.63 -14.95
N LEU A 362 -6.83 3.49 -13.64
CA LEU A 362 -7.42 4.44 -12.70
C LEU A 362 -6.51 4.55 -11.49
N HIS A 363 -6.22 5.77 -11.06
CA HIS A 363 -5.35 6.07 -9.93
C HIS A 363 -6.03 7.01 -8.94
N TYR A 364 -5.83 6.77 -7.65
CA TYR A 364 -6.21 7.68 -6.58
C TYR A 364 -5.33 7.44 -5.35
N GLY A 365 -5.30 8.42 -4.46
CA GLY A 365 -4.56 8.35 -3.20
C GLY A 365 -5.48 8.24 -2.00
N LEU A 366 -4.99 7.60 -0.93
CA LEU A 366 -5.68 7.42 0.35
C LEU A 366 -4.75 7.85 1.49
N ALA A 367 -5.31 8.40 2.56
CA ALA A 367 -4.54 8.73 3.76
C ALA A 367 -5.38 8.57 5.02
N TYR A 368 -4.75 8.24 6.15
CA TYR A 368 -5.44 8.27 7.43
C TYR A 368 -4.52 8.55 8.61
N THR A 369 -5.13 8.91 9.73
CA THR A 369 -4.54 9.07 11.06
C THR A 369 -5.50 8.62 12.13
N SER A 370 -5.00 8.24 13.30
CA SER A 370 -5.78 7.99 14.49
C SER A 370 -5.35 8.93 15.60
N ASP A 371 -6.31 9.50 16.34
CA ASP A 371 -6.05 10.42 17.46
C ASP A 371 -5.20 9.82 18.59
N LYS A 372 -5.11 8.49 18.65
CA LYS A 372 -4.25 7.82 19.64
C LYS A 372 -2.76 7.88 19.35
N GLU A 373 -2.36 8.27 18.13
CA GLU A 373 -0.96 8.34 17.71
C GLU A 373 -0.24 9.48 18.42
N ASP A 374 0.88 9.23 19.11
CA ASP A 374 1.72 10.28 19.72
C ASP A 374 2.44 11.18 18.69
N PHE A 375 2.41 10.78 17.42
CA PHE A 375 3.03 11.43 16.26
C PHE A 375 2.01 11.87 15.19
N GLY A 376 0.72 11.72 15.46
CA GLY A 376 -0.38 11.93 14.51
C GLY A 376 -1.02 13.30 14.58
N CYS A 377 -2.21 13.41 13.97
CA CYS A 377 -3.07 14.57 14.10
C CYS A 377 -4.06 14.36 15.26
N HIS A 378 -4.33 15.43 16.00
CA HIS A 378 -5.21 15.38 17.19
C HIS A 378 -6.43 16.31 17.06
N SER A 379 -6.65 16.87 15.87
CA SER A 379 -7.81 17.71 15.58
C SER A 379 -8.19 17.67 14.10
N ALA A 380 -9.45 17.98 13.81
CA ALA A 380 -9.92 18.14 12.44
C ALA A 380 -9.13 19.23 11.67
N GLN A 381 -8.66 20.27 12.38
CA GLN A 381 -7.88 21.34 11.78
C GLN A 381 -6.49 20.84 11.35
N GLU A 382 -5.78 20.11 12.20
CA GLU A 382 -4.48 19.52 11.87
C GLU A 382 -4.60 18.52 10.73
N TRP A 383 -5.63 17.66 10.77
CA TRP A 383 -5.90 16.71 9.71
C TRP A 383 -6.18 17.41 8.37
N THR A 384 -7.00 18.46 8.36
CA THR A 384 -7.27 19.23 7.16
C THR A 384 -6.00 19.90 6.62
N ALA A 385 -5.13 20.40 7.49
CA ALA A 385 -3.86 20.99 7.08
C ALA A 385 -2.94 19.95 6.43
N PHE A 386 -2.86 18.75 7.03
CA PHE A 386 -2.14 17.62 6.43
C PHE A 386 -2.69 17.26 5.05
N LEU A 387 -4.00 17.09 4.89
CA LEU A 387 -4.63 16.74 3.61
C LEU A 387 -4.31 17.74 2.50
N LYS A 388 -4.31 19.03 2.82
CA LYS A 388 -3.95 20.09 1.85
C LYS A 388 -2.51 20.01 1.40
N GLU A 389 -1.58 19.77 2.33
CA GLU A 389 -0.17 19.62 2.01
C GLU A 389 0.09 18.32 1.25
N TRP A 390 -0.53 17.19 1.65
CA TRP A 390 -0.49 15.93 0.93
C TRP A 390 -0.94 16.06 -0.53
N LYS A 391 -2.11 16.69 -0.80
CA LYS A 391 -2.56 16.97 -2.18
C LYS A 391 -1.49 17.76 -2.94
N ARG A 392 -0.95 18.81 -2.31
CA ARG A 392 0.07 19.66 -2.93
C ARG A 392 1.34 18.87 -3.26
N GLU A 393 1.77 17.96 -2.38
CA GLU A 393 2.91 17.08 -2.63
C GLU A 393 2.64 16.09 -3.77
N THR A 394 1.44 15.51 -3.82
CA THR A 394 1.01 14.60 -4.90
C THR A 394 0.97 15.30 -6.26
N GLU A 395 0.48 16.54 -6.31
CA GLU A 395 0.43 17.34 -7.54
C GLU A 395 1.81 17.86 -8.00
N HIS A 396 2.82 17.82 -7.13
CA HIS A 396 4.17 18.29 -7.43
C HIS A 396 5.21 17.21 -7.08
N PRO A 397 5.22 16.09 -7.79
CA PRO A 397 6.15 14.99 -7.51
C PRO A 397 7.62 15.44 -7.66
N VAL A 398 8.52 14.64 -7.08
CA VAL A 398 9.96 14.81 -7.31
C VAL A 398 10.28 14.62 -8.78
N THR A 399 11.02 15.56 -9.36
CA THR A 399 11.53 15.43 -10.73
C THR A 399 12.81 14.63 -10.71
N VAL A 400 12.89 13.60 -11.55
CA VAL A 400 14.03 12.70 -11.69
C VAL A 400 14.59 12.86 -13.11
N GLU A 401 15.82 13.38 -13.23
CA GLU A 401 16.53 13.55 -14.49
C GLU A 401 17.78 12.66 -14.50
N LYS A 402 18.05 11.96 -15.59
CA LYS A 402 19.33 11.23 -15.78
C LYS A 402 20.39 12.21 -16.22
N GLU A 403 21.57 12.19 -15.55
CA GLU A 403 22.74 12.99 -15.91
C GLU A 403 23.70 12.24 -16.84
#